data_39c2573f6bd5a45086aad5b3d8a0bca0
#
_entry.id   39c2573f6bd5a45086aad5b3d8a0bca0
#
_cell.length_a   1.000
_cell.length_b   1.000
_cell.length_c   1.000
_cell.angle_alpha   90.00
_cell.angle_beta   90.00
_cell.angle_gamma   90.00
#
_symmetry.space_group_name_H-M   'P 1'
#
loop_
_entity.id
_entity.type
_entity.pdbx_description
1 polymer ?
#
loop_
_entity_poly.entity_id
_entity_poly.type
_entity_poly.pdbx_seq_one_letter_code
_entity_poly.pdbx_strand_id
1 'polypeptide(L)'
;MTIRRTRRTARLVAGLLLLPAALRAQSAPTDLAEERASFSQWLMTNPASPRKAIARQEIGTGLLLGPDTADIPLPDMAQQRVTERDGRVVLAGPDGERILPRGRATPLAAYTLVADGAPTHTVLTVFQQRAGDKAAFYPYDPSLVFEGTLAPPDEATRQRVLGVDGVETDAVEAGTVSVPVGGSRVRLRVLRVRTPGTEESELTIFFRDGTNSSGTYPAGRFVEVVPVGGGRYRVDFNRARNPYCAYNSVYPCPAPWRGNTIPAPVRAGELYLGGGLDAPTPQGTAP
;
A
#
# COMPACT_ATOMS: atom_id res chain seq x y z
N MET A 1 -27.70 61.15 -66.14
CA MET A 1 -28.07 59.78 -65.74
C MET A 1 -26.85 59.19 -65.02
N THR A 2 -26.82 59.28 -63.66
CA THR A 2 -25.63 59.07 -62.87
C THR A 2 -25.79 57.77 -62.08
N ILE A 3 -24.97 56.75 -62.36
CA ILE A 3 -25.01 55.44 -61.73
C ILE A 3 -24.11 55.47 -60.48
N ARG A 4 -24.71 55.38 -59.30
CA ARG A 4 -23.99 55.20 -58.03
C ARG A 4 -23.61 53.72 -57.85
N ARG A 5 -22.31 53.42 -57.79
CA ARG A 5 -21.79 52.11 -57.40
C ARG A 5 -21.71 52.06 -55.88
N THR A 6 -22.45 51.16 -55.25
CA THR A 6 -22.34 50.82 -53.81
C THR A 6 -21.24 49.80 -53.64
N ARG A 7 -20.18 50.12 -52.86
CA ARG A 7 -19.12 49.18 -52.41
C ARG A 7 -19.66 48.42 -51.19
N ARG A 8 -19.82 47.12 -51.35
CA ARG A 8 -20.04 46.22 -50.22
C ARG A 8 -18.65 45.87 -49.58
N THR A 9 -18.43 46.29 -48.35
CA THR A 9 -17.29 45.89 -47.53
C THR A 9 -17.60 44.53 -46.88
N ALA A 10 -16.90 43.48 -47.30
CA ALA A 10 -16.92 42.18 -46.64
C ALA A 10 -16.08 42.25 -45.35
N ARG A 11 -16.72 42.05 -44.20
CA ARG A 11 -16.02 41.88 -42.92
C ARG A 11 -15.63 40.42 -42.83
N LEU A 12 -14.30 40.14 -42.89
CA LEU A 12 -13.74 38.86 -42.53
C LEU A 12 -13.82 38.73 -41.01
N VAL A 13 -14.65 37.81 -40.52
CA VAL A 13 -14.62 37.35 -39.11
C VAL A 13 -13.54 36.28 -39.02
N ALA A 14 -12.38 36.61 -38.47
CA ALA A 14 -11.36 35.66 -38.12
C ALA A 14 -11.84 34.84 -36.91
N GLY A 15 -12.36 33.66 -37.15
CA GLY A 15 -12.66 32.68 -36.10
C GLY A 15 -11.37 32.15 -35.46
N LEU A 16 -11.10 32.56 -34.24
CA LEU A 16 -10.00 32.05 -33.42
C LEU A 16 -10.39 30.62 -33.01
N LEU A 17 -9.86 29.59 -33.71
CA LEU A 17 -9.95 28.19 -33.30
C LEU A 17 -9.10 28.01 -32.06
N LEU A 18 -9.73 28.01 -30.89
CA LEU A 18 -9.13 27.51 -29.65
C LEU A 18 -8.95 26.01 -29.79
N LEU A 19 -7.75 25.59 -30.20
CA LEU A 19 -7.32 24.21 -30.07
C LEU A 19 -7.36 23.82 -28.57
N PRO A 20 -7.99 22.70 -28.18
CA PRO A 20 -7.92 22.23 -26.81
C PRO A 20 -6.44 21.96 -26.48
N ALA A 21 -5.93 22.59 -25.43
CA ALA A 21 -4.63 22.27 -24.86
C ALA A 21 -4.68 20.78 -24.44
N ALA A 22 -4.10 19.92 -25.26
CA ALA A 22 -3.88 18.54 -24.89
C ALA A 22 -3.09 18.55 -23.58
N LEU A 23 -3.72 18.09 -22.51
CA LEU A 23 -3.07 17.88 -21.21
C LEU A 23 -1.94 16.86 -21.47
N ARG A 24 -0.74 17.34 -21.77
CA ARG A 24 0.45 16.47 -21.83
C ARG A 24 0.66 15.94 -20.43
N ALA A 25 0.50 14.64 -20.26
CA ALA A 25 0.90 13.97 -19.05
C ALA A 25 2.37 14.35 -18.78
N GLN A 26 2.60 15.04 -17.66
CA GLN A 26 3.97 15.37 -17.27
C GLN A 26 4.70 14.07 -16.95
N SER A 27 5.96 13.96 -17.37
CA SER A 27 6.79 12.82 -17.00
C SER A 27 6.99 12.80 -15.48
N ALA A 28 6.93 11.60 -14.90
CA ALA A 28 7.22 11.45 -13.48
C ALA A 28 8.66 11.91 -13.18
N PRO A 29 8.90 12.52 -12.00
CA PRO A 29 10.26 12.75 -11.52
C PRO A 29 11.08 11.45 -11.53
N THR A 30 12.39 11.57 -11.79
CA THR A 30 13.27 10.41 -11.95
C THR A 30 13.23 9.48 -10.73
N ASP A 31 13.28 10.03 -9.53
CA ASP A 31 13.21 9.29 -8.27
C ASP A 31 11.91 8.50 -8.11
N LEU A 32 10.78 9.06 -8.50
CA LEU A 32 9.49 8.36 -8.50
C LEU A 32 9.44 7.25 -9.55
N ALA A 33 10.01 7.49 -10.74
CA ALA A 33 10.05 6.49 -11.79
C ALA A 33 10.92 5.28 -11.36
N GLU A 34 12.08 5.55 -10.77
CA GLU A 34 12.98 4.54 -10.22
C GLU A 34 12.34 3.76 -9.06
N GLU A 35 11.67 4.45 -8.15
CA GLU A 35 10.93 3.82 -7.05
C GLU A 35 9.84 2.86 -7.56
N ARG A 36 9.04 3.28 -8.54
CA ARG A 36 7.99 2.45 -9.14
C ARG A 36 8.57 1.24 -9.87
N ALA A 37 9.70 1.42 -10.58
CA ALA A 37 10.39 0.34 -11.24
C ALA A 37 10.95 -0.67 -10.23
N SER A 38 11.62 -0.20 -9.18
CA SER A 38 12.19 -1.01 -8.10
C SER A 38 11.10 -1.79 -7.34
N PHE A 39 9.99 -1.14 -7.03
CA PHE A 39 8.85 -1.81 -6.40
C PHE A 39 8.23 -2.88 -7.28
N SER A 40 8.03 -2.59 -8.58
CA SER A 40 7.54 -3.59 -9.54
C SER A 40 8.48 -4.78 -9.65
N GLN A 41 9.80 -4.52 -9.70
CA GLN A 41 10.82 -5.57 -9.72
C GLN A 41 10.77 -6.40 -8.44
N TRP A 42 10.65 -5.76 -7.27
CA TRP A 42 10.53 -6.44 -5.98
C TRP A 42 9.27 -7.34 -5.94
N LEU A 43 8.12 -6.85 -6.37
CA LEU A 43 6.89 -7.66 -6.44
C LEU A 43 7.03 -8.90 -7.30
N MET A 44 7.79 -8.82 -8.40
CA MET A 44 8.00 -9.95 -9.31
C MET A 44 9.04 -10.94 -8.78
N THR A 45 10.15 -10.44 -8.25
CA THR A 45 11.35 -11.28 -8.02
C THR A 45 11.61 -11.64 -6.58
N ASN A 46 11.18 -10.82 -5.60
CA ASN A 46 11.46 -11.12 -4.19
C ASN A 46 10.80 -12.44 -3.78
N PRO A 47 11.54 -13.37 -3.14
CA PRO A 47 10.98 -14.64 -2.69
C PRO A 47 9.87 -14.48 -1.65
N ALA A 48 9.86 -13.39 -0.88
CA ALA A 48 8.83 -13.03 0.08
C ALA A 48 7.85 -11.95 -0.44
N SER A 49 7.71 -11.82 -1.76
CA SER A 49 6.70 -10.96 -2.36
C SER A 49 5.29 -11.38 -1.92
N PRO A 50 4.40 -10.44 -1.55
CA PRO A 50 3.03 -10.78 -1.13
C PRO A 50 2.26 -11.57 -2.20
N ARG A 51 2.59 -11.41 -3.48
CA ARG A 51 1.99 -12.18 -4.57
C ARG A 51 2.32 -13.68 -4.53
N LYS A 52 3.39 -14.06 -3.83
CA LYS A 52 3.89 -15.44 -3.73
C LYS A 52 3.44 -16.15 -2.45
N ALA A 53 2.78 -15.46 -1.54
CA ALA A 53 2.27 -16.06 -0.31
C ALA A 53 1.21 -17.13 -0.63
N ILE A 54 1.31 -18.28 0.04
CA ILE A 54 0.37 -19.40 -0.09
C ILE A 54 -0.37 -19.69 1.22
N ALA A 55 0.24 -19.30 2.36
CA ALA A 55 -0.38 -19.45 3.66
C ALA A 55 0.16 -18.36 4.61
N ARG A 56 -0.67 -17.97 5.57
CA ARG A 56 -0.29 -17.07 6.66
C ARG A 56 -1.10 -17.45 7.90
N GLN A 57 -0.40 -17.87 8.95
CA GLN A 57 -1.02 -18.35 10.19
C GLN A 57 -0.23 -17.93 11.42
N GLU A 58 -0.94 -17.69 12.52
CA GLU A 58 -0.32 -17.48 13.83
C GLU A 58 0.33 -18.77 14.32
N ILE A 59 1.56 -18.68 14.86
CA ILE A 59 2.29 -19.86 15.33
C ILE A 59 1.62 -20.48 16.57
N GLY A 60 1.09 -19.64 17.47
CA GLY A 60 0.40 -20.11 18.68
C GLY A 60 1.25 -21.11 19.48
N THR A 61 0.66 -22.28 19.77
CA THR A 61 1.34 -23.39 20.44
C THR A 61 2.29 -24.19 19.52
N GLY A 62 2.27 -23.88 18.23
CA GLY A 62 3.10 -24.48 17.19
C GLY A 62 2.30 -24.82 15.94
N LEU A 63 2.96 -24.75 14.79
CA LEU A 63 2.43 -25.09 13.47
C LEU A 63 3.19 -26.27 12.89
N LEU A 64 2.46 -27.18 12.26
CA LEU A 64 3.00 -28.23 11.43
C LEU A 64 3.00 -27.79 9.96
N LEU A 65 4.16 -27.93 9.31
CA LEU A 65 4.34 -27.76 7.88
C LEU A 65 4.66 -29.12 7.27
N GLY A 66 4.11 -29.45 6.11
CA GLY A 66 4.42 -30.75 5.48
C GLY A 66 3.25 -31.33 4.70
N PRO A 67 3.15 -32.67 4.59
CA PRO A 67 2.08 -33.30 3.81
C PRO A 67 0.67 -32.96 4.28
N ASP A 68 -0.31 -33.40 3.55
CA ASP A 68 -1.73 -33.00 3.56
C ASP A 68 -2.44 -32.88 4.93
N THR A 69 -1.93 -33.50 5.98
CA THR A 69 -2.51 -33.42 7.34
C THR A 69 -1.87 -32.35 8.21
N ALA A 70 -0.90 -31.59 7.69
CA ALA A 70 -0.25 -30.49 8.41
C ALA A 70 -1.16 -29.25 8.46
N ASP A 71 -0.91 -28.37 9.46
CA ASP A 71 -1.62 -27.08 9.57
C ASP A 71 -1.44 -26.22 8.31
N ILE A 72 -0.24 -26.28 7.72
CA ILE A 72 0.06 -25.67 6.41
C ILE A 72 0.53 -26.81 5.49
N PRO A 73 -0.33 -27.26 4.54
CA PRO A 73 0.02 -28.30 3.61
C PRO A 73 1.12 -27.89 2.63
N LEU A 74 2.21 -28.65 2.63
CA LEU A 74 3.37 -28.49 1.73
C LEU A 74 3.72 -29.89 1.20
N PRO A 75 3.09 -30.36 0.12
CA PRO A 75 3.09 -31.78 -0.30
C PRO A 75 4.48 -32.39 -0.53
N ASP A 76 5.41 -31.58 -1.05
CA ASP A 76 6.75 -32.04 -1.46
C ASP A 76 7.79 -31.92 -0.33
N MET A 77 7.31 -31.80 0.92
CA MET A 77 8.19 -31.53 2.05
C MET A 77 8.00 -32.53 3.19
N ALA A 78 9.09 -32.98 3.79
CA ALA A 78 9.03 -33.71 5.04
C ALA A 78 8.43 -32.83 6.14
N GLN A 79 7.73 -33.44 7.10
CA GLN A 79 7.09 -32.74 8.20
C GLN A 79 8.09 -31.91 9.00
N GLN A 80 7.74 -30.63 9.22
CA GLN A 80 8.47 -29.67 10.02
C GLN A 80 7.55 -29.12 11.10
N ARG A 81 8.11 -28.68 12.22
CA ARG A 81 7.35 -28.00 13.28
C ARG A 81 7.93 -26.63 13.54
N VAL A 82 7.10 -25.59 13.50
CA VAL A 82 7.47 -24.23 13.88
C VAL A 82 6.88 -23.94 15.26
N THR A 83 7.74 -23.47 16.18
CA THR A 83 7.32 -23.08 17.53
C THR A 83 7.97 -21.76 17.91
N GLU A 84 7.38 -21.07 18.88
CA GLU A 84 8.05 -19.95 19.54
C GLU A 84 8.49 -20.37 20.95
N ARG A 85 9.79 -20.21 21.25
CA ARG A 85 10.40 -20.53 22.54
C ARG A 85 11.30 -19.36 22.94
N ASP A 86 11.09 -18.80 24.12
CA ASP A 86 11.89 -17.69 24.66
C ASP A 86 12.04 -16.50 23.67
N GLY A 87 10.94 -16.14 22.99
CA GLY A 87 10.89 -15.07 22.00
C GLY A 87 11.59 -15.38 20.67
N ARG A 88 12.09 -16.61 20.49
CA ARG A 88 12.74 -17.10 19.27
C ARG A 88 11.80 -18.03 18.52
N VAL A 89 11.72 -17.85 17.20
CA VAL A 89 11.01 -18.78 16.33
C VAL A 89 11.96 -19.91 15.93
N VAL A 90 11.56 -21.14 16.21
CA VAL A 90 12.36 -22.34 15.96
C VAL A 90 11.64 -23.22 14.96
N LEU A 91 12.33 -23.62 13.91
CA LEU A 91 11.92 -24.63 12.95
C LEU A 91 12.65 -25.94 13.29
N ALA A 92 11.87 -26.99 13.58
CA ALA A 92 12.37 -28.33 13.87
C ALA A 92 11.91 -29.31 12.77
N GLY A 93 12.83 -30.10 12.26
CA GLY A 93 12.55 -31.08 11.21
C GLY A 93 13.55 -32.23 11.19
N PRO A 94 13.54 -33.08 10.16
CA PRO A 94 14.47 -34.22 10.04
C PRO A 94 15.95 -33.83 10.11
N ASP A 95 16.29 -32.62 9.65
CA ASP A 95 17.69 -32.12 9.64
C ASP A 95 18.07 -31.41 10.96
N GLY A 96 17.22 -31.47 11.99
CA GLY A 96 17.43 -30.83 13.28
C GLY A 96 16.65 -29.55 13.49
N GLU A 97 17.10 -28.74 14.45
CA GLU A 97 16.47 -27.46 14.79
C GLU A 97 17.27 -26.28 14.24
N ARG A 98 16.56 -25.23 13.77
CA ARG A 98 17.18 -23.95 13.39
C ARG A 98 16.28 -22.77 13.78
N ILE A 99 16.91 -21.62 14.04
CA ILE A 99 16.19 -20.38 14.33
C ILE A 99 15.75 -19.75 13.02
N LEU A 100 14.50 -19.32 12.97
CA LEU A 100 13.97 -18.42 11.92
C LEU A 100 14.11 -16.98 12.42
N PRO A 101 14.99 -16.16 11.82
CA PRO A 101 15.10 -14.76 12.20
C PRO A 101 13.80 -14.01 11.86
N ARG A 102 13.30 -13.20 12.79
CA ARG A 102 12.09 -12.39 12.56
C ARG A 102 12.29 -11.40 11.44
N GLY A 103 11.28 -11.19 10.61
CA GLY A 103 11.28 -10.26 9.49
C GLY A 103 12.20 -10.65 8.34
N ARG A 104 12.84 -11.83 8.38
CA ARG A 104 13.77 -12.28 7.35
C ARG A 104 13.26 -13.48 6.57
N ALA A 105 13.36 -13.37 5.25
CA ALA A 105 13.09 -14.50 4.36
C ALA A 105 14.08 -15.64 4.60
N THR A 106 13.57 -16.81 4.97
CA THR A 106 14.36 -18.02 5.22
C THR A 106 13.96 -19.08 4.21
N PRO A 107 14.90 -19.54 3.33
CA PRO A 107 14.62 -20.61 2.38
C PRO A 107 14.35 -21.94 3.09
N LEU A 108 13.36 -22.69 2.57
CA LEU A 108 13.03 -24.05 3.00
C LEU A 108 12.55 -24.87 1.78
N ALA A 109 13.44 -25.67 1.21
CA ALA A 109 13.19 -26.40 -0.04
C ALA A 109 12.67 -25.48 -1.15
N ALA A 110 11.50 -25.78 -1.75
CA ALA A 110 10.85 -24.94 -2.78
C ALA A 110 10.12 -23.70 -2.23
N TYR A 111 10.16 -23.50 -0.90
CA TYR A 111 9.41 -22.45 -0.21
C TYR A 111 10.33 -21.42 0.42
N THR A 112 9.72 -20.33 0.85
CA THR A 112 10.37 -19.32 1.69
C THR A 112 9.46 -19.06 2.90
N LEU A 113 10.03 -18.95 4.08
CA LEU A 113 9.33 -18.67 5.32
C LEU A 113 9.69 -17.27 5.81
N VAL A 114 8.71 -16.54 6.32
CA VAL A 114 8.92 -15.31 7.08
C VAL A 114 8.08 -15.39 8.35
N ALA A 115 8.72 -15.19 9.50
CA ALA A 115 8.05 -15.09 10.79
C ALA A 115 8.05 -13.62 11.24
N ASP A 116 6.89 -13.02 11.39
CA ASP A 116 6.70 -11.61 11.73
C ASP A 116 5.75 -11.43 12.91
N GLY A 117 5.64 -10.22 13.41
CA GLY A 117 4.76 -9.84 14.50
C GLY A 117 5.48 -9.76 15.86
N ALA A 118 4.70 -9.38 16.87
CA ALA A 118 5.20 -9.32 18.25
C ALA A 118 5.40 -10.71 18.84
N PRO A 119 6.29 -10.87 19.82
CA PRO A 119 6.34 -12.10 20.63
C PRO A 119 4.93 -12.48 21.14
N THR A 120 4.63 -13.78 21.15
CA THR A 120 3.31 -14.38 21.50
C THR A 120 2.21 -14.18 20.45
N HIS A 121 2.39 -13.30 19.47
CA HIS A 121 1.50 -13.10 18.33
C HIS A 121 2.28 -13.16 17.01
N THR A 122 3.21 -14.11 16.96
CA THR A 122 4.05 -14.31 15.77
C THR A 122 3.25 -15.03 14.69
N VAL A 123 3.28 -14.46 13.51
CA VAL A 123 2.64 -15.02 12.31
C VAL A 123 3.71 -15.58 11.39
N LEU A 124 3.51 -16.80 10.93
CA LEU A 124 4.30 -17.42 9.88
C LEU A 124 3.62 -17.20 8.54
N THR A 125 4.36 -16.64 7.58
CA THR A 125 3.94 -16.57 6.19
C THR A 125 4.81 -17.50 5.35
N VAL A 126 4.18 -18.34 4.55
CA VAL A 126 4.83 -19.28 3.63
C VAL A 126 4.64 -18.79 2.21
N PHE A 127 5.73 -18.75 1.45
CA PHE A 127 5.78 -18.30 0.07
C PHE A 127 6.24 -19.45 -0.84
N GLN A 128 5.62 -19.56 -2.00
CA GLN A 128 6.05 -20.47 -3.06
C GLN A 128 6.49 -19.68 -4.27
N GLN A 129 7.62 -20.05 -4.88
CA GLN A 129 8.13 -19.34 -6.06
C GLN A 129 7.17 -19.50 -7.24
N ARG A 130 6.67 -18.37 -7.72
CA ARG A 130 5.84 -18.26 -8.93
C ARG A 130 6.10 -16.93 -9.62
N ALA A 131 5.76 -16.84 -10.91
CA ALA A 131 5.80 -15.58 -11.62
C ALA A 131 4.82 -14.58 -10.99
N GLY A 132 5.23 -13.32 -10.92
CA GLY A 132 4.38 -12.22 -10.46
C GLY A 132 4.20 -11.19 -11.56
N ASP A 133 3.11 -10.42 -11.51
CA ASP A 133 2.87 -9.30 -12.42
C ASP A 133 3.49 -8.02 -11.90
N LYS A 134 3.72 -7.06 -12.80
CA LYS A 134 4.17 -5.72 -12.46
C LYS A 134 3.07 -4.97 -11.72
N ALA A 135 3.47 -4.06 -10.82
CA ALA A 135 2.56 -3.04 -10.32
C ALA A 135 2.19 -2.06 -11.45
N ALA A 136 0.95 -1.61 -11.46
CA ALA A 136 0.49 -0.56 -12.36
C ALA A 136 0.21 0.72 -11.56
N PHE A 137 0.44 1.87 -12.19
CA PHE A 137 0.30 3.17 -11.56
C PHE A 137 -0.48 4.13 -12.45
N TYR A 138 -1.20 5.05 -11.82
CA TYR A 138 -1.69 6.22 -12.53
C TYR A 138 -0.53 7.03 -13.12
N PRO A 139 -0.77 7.79 -14.21
CA PRO A 139 0.16 8.83 -14.64
C PRO A 139 0.52 9.78 -13.48
N TYR A 140 1.72 10.35 -13.53
CA TYR A 140 2.13 11.36 -12.54
C TYR A 140 1.26 12.60 -12.63
N ASP A 141 0.75 13.05 -11.48
CA ASP A 141 -0.01 14.28 -11.34
C ASP A 141 0.64 15.18 -10.26
N PRO A 142 1.35 16.26 -10.64
CA PRO A 142 1.99 17.15 -9.68
C PRO A 142 0.98 17.92 -8.81
N SER A 143 -0.27 18.04 -9.22
CA SER A 143 -1.33 18.68 -8.43
C SER A 143 -1.73 17.86 -7.20
N LEU A 144 -1.28 16.60 -7.12
CA LEU A 144 -1.51 15.70 -6.00
C LEU A 144 -0.26 15.50 -5.10
N VAL A 145 0.67 16.47 -5.18
CA VAL A 145 1.81 16.62 -4.27
C VAL A 145 1.57 17.82 -3.37
N PHE A 146 1.53 17.62 -2.07
CA PHE A 146 1.22 18.67 -1.10
C PHE A 146 2.32 18.82 -0.07
N GLU A 147 2.55 20.05 0.37
CA GLU A 147 3.43 20.34 1.50
C GLU A 147 2.69 21.21 2.52
N GLY A 148 2.80 20.83 3.78
CA GLY A 148 2.14 21.52 4.87
C GLY A 148 2.77 21.18 6.22
N THR A 149 2.18 21.70 7.28
CA THR A 149 2.52 21.37 8.65
C THR A 149 1.59 20.29 9.20
N LEU A 150 2.05 19.52 10.18
CA LEU A 150 1.17 18.69 10.98
C LEU A 150 0.59 19.54 12.12
N ALA A 151 -0.74 19.56 12.21
CA ALA A 151 -1.41 20.05 13.42
C ALA A 151 -1.33 18.91 14.46
N PRO A 152 -0.70 19.14 15.64
CA PRO A 152 -0.61 18.11 16.65
C PRO A 152 -2.01 17.71 17.13
N PRO A 153 -2.20 16.47 17.62
CA PRO A 153 -3.45 16.08 18.26
C PRO A 153 -3.55 16.75 19.64
N ASP A 154 -4.77 16.96 20.12
CA ASP A 154 -4.98 17.48 21.48
C ASP A 154 -4.43 16.50 22.53
N GLU A 155 -4.60 15.20 22.26
CA GLU A 155 -4.03 14.10 23.01
C GLU A 155 -3.55 13.00 22.06
N ALA A 156 -2.28 12.58 22.21
CA ALA A 156 -1.68 11.55 21.36
C ALA A 156 -2.26 10.17 21.72
N THR A 157 -3.10 9.63 20.85
CA THR A 157 -3.72 8.32 21.04
C THR A 157 -2.76 7.23 20.57
N ARG A 158 -2.51 6.24 21.45
CA ARG A 158 -1.85 4.98 21.07
C ARG A 158 -2.90 3.97 20.62
N GLN A 159 -2.59 3.26 19.55
CA GLN A 159 -3.48 2.24 19.02
C GLN A 159 -2.68 1.15 18.31
N ARG A 160 -3.26 -0.02 18.18
CA ARG A 160 -2.72 -1.07 17.32
C ARG A 160 -3.41 -0.99 15.96
N VAL A 161 -2.63 -1.08 14.90
CA VAL A 161 -3.10 -1.02 13.52
C VAL A 161 -2.46 -2.11 12.69
N LEU A 162 -3.14 -2.53 11.63
CA LEU A 162 -2.49 -3.32 10.59
C LEU A 162 -1.69 -2.39 9.68
N GLY A 163 -0.42 -2.69 9.50
CA GLY A 163 0.45 -2.05 8.54
C GLY A 163 0.10 -2.39 7.10
N VAL A 164 0.85 -1.84 6.15
CA VAL A 164 0.71 -2.13 4.72
C VAL A 164 0.90 -3.63 4.41
N ASP A 165 1.70 -4.31 5.19
CA ASP A 165 2.04 -5.73 5.13
C ASP A 165 1.06 -6.65 5.89
N GLY A 166 0.02 -6.08 6.49
CA GLY A 166 -0.93 -6.81 7.32
C GLY A 166 -0.36 -7.33 8.64
N VAL A 167 0.78 -6.79 9.09
CA VAL A 167 1.32 -7.05 10.43
C VAL A 167 0.73 -6.05 11.41
N GLU A 168 0.24 -6.55 12.54
CA GLU A 168 -0.27 -5.70 13.60
C GLU A 168 0.89 -5.03 14.33
N THR A 169 0.87 -3.71 14.40
CA THR A 169 1.94 -2.90 14.98
C THR A 169 1.40 -1.76 15.83
N ASP A 170 2.22 -1.29 16.76
CA ASP A 170 1.90 -0.12 17.57
C ASP A 170 2.01 1.16 16.74
N ALA A 171 1.03 2.02 16.88
CA ALA A 171 0.99 3.32 16.25
C ALA A 171 0.60 4.40 17.23
N VAL A 172 1.13 5.60 17.00
CA VAL A 172 0.78 6.81 17.78
C VAL A 172 0.31 7.89 16.82
N GLU A 173 -0.78 8.55 17.15
CA GLU A 173 -1.24 9.69 16.37
C GLU A 173 -0.19 10.81 16.38
N ALA A 174 0.35 11.15 15.22
CA ALA A 174 1.34 12.21 15.05
C ALA A 174 0.71 13.58 14.79
N GLY A 175 -0.55 13.60 14.39
CA GLY A 175 -1.32 14.80 14.11
C GLY A 175 -2.18 14.68 12.85
N THR A 176 -2.59 15.83 12.33
CA THR A 176 -3.36 15.91 11.08
C THR A 176 -2.67 16.82 10.07
N VAL A 177 -2.72 16.41 8.80
CA VAL A 177 -2.33 17.24 7.68
C VAL A 177 -3.56 17.68 6.89
N SER A 178 -3.56 18.92 6.40
CA SER A 178 -4.65 19.45 5.56
C SER A 178 -4.20 19.47 4.11
N VAL A 179 -4.89 18.72 3.25
CA VAL A 179 -4.61 18.64 1.80
C VAL A 179 -5.76 19.21 0.98
N PRO A 180 -5.49 20.10 0.01
CA PRO A 180 -6.51 20.63 -0.88
C PRO A 180 -6.73 19.65 -2.05
N VAL A 181 -7.79 18.86 -2.02
CA VAL A 181 -8.12 17.87 -3.06
C VAL A 181 -9.57 18.06 -3.51
N GLY A 182 -9.81 18.07 -4.82
CA GLY A 182 -11.15 18.17 -5.39
C GLY A 182 -11.89 19.45 -5.05
N GLY A 183 -11.17 20.57 -4.91
CA GLY A 183 -11.77 21.88 -4.55
C GLY A 183 -12.10 22.03 -3.07
N SER A 184 -11.83 21.01 -2.24
CA SER A 184 -12.08 21.03 -0.80
C SER A 184 -10.78 20.82 -0.03
N ARG A 185 -10.73 21.32 1.21
CA ARG A 185 -9.63 21.05 2.13
C ARG A 185 -10.00 19.88 3.04
N VAL A 186 -9.29 18.77 2.90
CA VAL A 186 -9.52 17.55 3.67
C VAL A 186 -8.45 17.44 4.75
N ARG A 187 -8.86 17.13 5.98
CA ARG A 187 -7.94 16.85 7.10
C ARG A 187 -7.75 15.34 7.20
N LEU A 188 -6.50 14.89 7.15
CA LEU A 188 -6.13 13.49 7.24
C LEU A 188 -5.28 13.25 8.49
N ARG A 189 -5.65 12.26 9.28
CA ARG A 189 -4.88 11.80 10.43
C ARG A 189 -3.61 11.10 9.95
N VAL A 190 -2.50 11.45 10.57
CA VAL A 190 -1.18 10.87 10.34
C VAL A 190 -0.82 10.03 11.55
N LEU A 191 -0.48 8.79 11.32
CA LEU A 191 0.04 7.93 12.38
C LEU A 191 1.56 7.79 12.21
N ARG A 192 2.24 7.78 13.34
CA ARG A 192 3.59 7.28 13.45
C ARG A 192 3.49 5.79 13.70
N VAL A 193 3.88 5.00 12.73
CA VAL A 193 3.82 3.54 12.76
C VAL A 193 5.24 3.01 12.95
N ARG A 194 5.43 2.10 13.88
CA ARG A 194 6.73 1.48 14.12
C ARG A 194 7.00 0.47 13.00
N THR A 195 8.20 0.51 12.44
CA THR A 195 8.64 -0.48 11.46
C THR A 195 8.94 -1.80 12.17
N PRO A 196 8.27 -2.90 11.82
CA PRO A 196 8.48 -4.18 12.49
C PRO A 196 9.95 -4.61 12.50
N GLY A 197 10.43 -5.04 13.68
CA GLY A 197 11.80 -5.53 13.85
C GLY A 197 12.90 -4.46 13.90
N THR A 198 12.54 -3.18 13.91
CA THR A 198 13.48 -2.04 14.03
C THR A 198 13.04 -1.05 15.10
N GLU A 199 13.90 -0.09 15.43
CA GLU A 199 13.54 1.10 16.24
C GLU A 199 13.04 2.26 15.36
N GLU A 200 12.99 2.08 14.06
CA GLU A 200 12.53 3.08 13.10
C GLU A 200 11.01 3.18 13.10
N SER A 201 10.53 4.34 12.77
CA SER A 201 9.11 4.61 12.60
C SER A 201 8.89 5.52 11.41
N GLU A 202 7.82 5.29 10.68
CA GLU A 202 7.39 6.12 9.56
C GLU A 202 6.12 6.88 9.90
N LEU A 203 5.95 8.05 9.28
CA LEU A 203 4.69 8.77 9.30
C LEU A 203 3.89 8.35 8.07
N THR A 204 2.68 7.85 8.30
CA THR A 204 1.87 7.32 7.22
C THR A 204 0.41 7.70 7.36
N ILE A 205 -0.29 7.70 6.24
CA ILE A 205 -1.74 7.89 6.14
C ILE A 205 -2.32 6.68 5.44
N PHE A 206 -3.26 5.99 6.08
CA PHE A 206 -4.13 5.05 5.39
C PHE A 206 -5.45 5.76 5.08
N PHE A 207 -5.82 5.84 3.80
CA PHE A 207 -6.95 6.65 3.33
C PHE A 207 -7.80 5.92 2.30
N ARG A 208 -9.05 6.37 2.19
CA ARG A 208 -9.95 6.05 1.08
C ARG A 208 -10.24 7.31 0.27
N ASP A 209 -10.60 7.12 -0.99
CA ASP A 209 -10.95 8.21 -1.88
C ASP A 209 -12.02 7.81 -2.92
N GLY A 210 -12.44 8.74 -3.76
CA GLY A 210 -13.46 8.50 -4.78
C GLY A 210 -13.08 7.51 -5.89
N THR A 211 -11.85 6.97 -5.91
CA THR A 211 -11.42 5.94 -6.88
C THR A 211 -11.52 4.51 -6.33
N ASN A 212 -11.80 4.33 -5.04
CA ASN A 212 -11.94 3.00 -4.46
C ASN A 212 -13.06 2.21 -5.17
N SER A 213 -12.77 0.97 -5.55
CA SER A 213 -13.63 0.10 -6.36
C SER A 213 -13.81 0.52 -7.83
N SER A 214 -13.13 1.60 -8.28
CA SER A 214 -13.19 2.07 -9.68
C SER A 214 -11.81 2.42 -10.25
N GLY A 215 -10.76 1.70 -9.84
CA GLY A 215 -9.38 1.89 -10.29
C GLY A 215 -8.35 1.74 -9.18
N THR A 216 -8.74 1.86 -7.90
CA THR A 216 -7.89 1.57 -6.77
C THR A 216 -8.52 0.58 -5.81
N TYR A 217 -7.72 0.03 -4.90
CA TYR A 217 -8.16 -1.04 -4.00
C TYR A 217 -9.31 -0.58 -3.08
N PRO A 218 -10.38 -1.38 -2.94
CA PRO A 218 -11.58 -0.99 -2.19
C PRO A 218 -11.34 -0.62 -0.73
N ALA A 219 -10.41 -1.29 -0.04
CA ALA A 219 -10.12 -1.02 1.37
C ALA A 219 -9.35 0.29 1.58
N GLY A 220 -8.74 0.87 0.54
CA GLY A 220 -7.92 2.08 0.63
C GLY A 220 -6.46 1.85 0.29
N ARG A 221 -5.66 2.91 0.45
CA ARG A 221 -4.23 2.94 0.12
C ARG A 221 -3.44 3.64 1.22
N PHE A 222 -2.17 3.30 1.30
CA PHE A 222 -1.20 3.96 2.16
C PHE A 222 -0.42 5.02 1.39
N VAL A 223 -0.11 6.13 2.05
CA VAL A 223 0.84 7.14 1.58
C VAL A 223 1.71 7.60 2.73
N GLU A 224 3.01 7.68 2.49
CA GLU A 224 3.99 8.16 3.44
C GLU A 224 3.92 9.69 3.58
N VAL A 225 4.23 10.20 4.78
CA VAL A 225 4.33 11.63 5.10
C VAL A 225 5.79 11.95 5.41
N VAL A 226 6.48 12.56 4.46
CA VAL A 226 7.92 12.74 4.51
C VAL A 226 8.28 14.14 5.04
N PRO A 227 9.12 14.26 6.09
CA PRO A 227 9.61 15.56 6.53
C PRO A 227 10.51 16.21 5.45
N VAL A 228 10.26 17.49 5.15
CA VAL A 228 11.01 18.25 4.15
C VAL A 228 11.79 19.42 4.77
N GLY A 229 11.90 19.45 6.10
CA GLY A 229 12.58 20.50 6.85
C GLY A 229 11.66 21.65 7.27
N GLY A 230 12.15 22.48 8.20
CA GLY A 230 11.40 23.64 8.72
C GLY A 230 10.02 23.30 9.34
N GLY A 231 9.85 22.11 9.90
CA GLY A 231 8.56 21.67 10.44
C GLY A 231 7.50 21.36 9.37
N ARG A 232 7.90 21.29 8.10
CA ARG A 232 7.02 20.95 6.98
C ARG A 232 7.15 19.50 6.62
N TYR A 233 6.07 18.99 6.05
CA TYR A 233 5.91 17.61 5.60
C TYR A 233 5.32 17.58 4.19
N ARG A 234 5.76 16.60 3.40
CA ARG A 234 5.22 16.32 2.06
C ARG A 234 4.33 15.09 2.10
N VAL A 235 3.17 15.20 1.44
CA VAL A 235 2.28 14.09 1.11
C VAL A 235 2.20 14.03 -0.41
N ASP A 236 2.77 12.99 -1.00
CA ASP A 236 2.77 12.76 -2.44
C ASP A 236 1.88 11.55 -2.78
N PHE A 237 0.64 11.81 -3.19
CA PHE A 237 -0.29 10.72 -3.55
C PHE A 237 0.16 9.91 -4.77
N ASN A 238 1.10 10.41 -5.57
CA ASN A 238 1.71 9.61 -6.64
C ASN A 238 2.52 8.42 -6.12
N ARG A 239 2.86 8.42 -4.82
CA ARG A 239 3.54 7.33 -4.10
C ARG A 239 2.58 6.46 -3.28
N ALA A 240 1.26 6.70 -3.39
CA ALA A 240 0.28 5.89 -2.68
C ALA A 240 0.30 4.43 -3.17
N ARG A 241 0.25 3.47 -2.22
CA ARG A 241 0.38 2.04 -2.46
C ARG A 241 -0.77 1.24 -1.88
N ASN A 242 -1.07 0.13 -2.51
CA ASN A 242 -2.03 -0.84 -2.01
C ASN A 242 -1.47 -1.61 -0.80
N PRO A 243 -2.32 -2.00 0.17
CA PRO A 243 -1.95 -2.97 1.19
C PRO A 243 -1.72 -4.36 0.57
N TYR A 244 -1.00 -5.23 1.27
CA TYR A 244 -0.66 -6.57 0.77
C TYR A 244 -1.88 -7.45 0.48
N CYS A 245 -2.99 -7.24 1.18
CA CYS A 245 -4.24 -7.94 0.87
C CYS A 245 -4.81 -7.61 -0.52
N ALA A 246 -4.38 -6.53 -1.15
CA ALA A 246 -4.71 -6.25 -2.54
C ALA A 246 -4.02 -7.21 -3.54
N TYR A 247 -2.92 -7.82 -3.12
CA TYR A 247 -2.18 -8.79 -3.94
C TYR A 247 -2.52 -10.23 -3.61
N ASN A 248 -2.93 -10.50 -2.34
CA ASN A 248 -3.20 -11.86 -1.91
C ASN A 248 -4.08 -11.87 -0.66
N SER A 249 -5.16 -12.65 -0.71
CA SER A 249 -6.16 -12.75 0.36
C SER A 249 -5.67 -13.45 1.64
N VAL A 250 -4.49 -14.04 1.66
CA VAL A 250 -3.91 -14.57 2.91
C VAL A 250 -3.53 -13.46 3.90
N TYR A 251 -3.38 -12.22 3.41
CA TYR A 251 -3.11 -11.06 4.27
C TYR A 251 -4.40 -10.44 4.78
N PRO A 252 -4.48 -10.11 6.07
CA PRO A 252 -5.59 -9.36 6.61
C PRO A 252 -5.61 -7.94 6.01
N CYS A 253 -6.80 -7.42 5.74
CA CYS A 253 -6.97 -6.06 5.27
C CYS A 253 -7.04 -5.08 6.43
N PRO A 254 -6.25 -4.00 6.40
CA PRO A 254 -6.40 -2.92 7.36
C PRO A 254 -7.77 -2.26 7.19
N ALA A 255 -8.37 -1.85 8.31
CA ALA A 255 -9.56 -1.01 8.28
C ALA A 255 -9.16 0.45 7.99
N PRO A 256 -9.93 1.19 7.19
CA PRO A 256 -9.67 2.61 6.98
C PRO A 256 -9.68 3.38 8.30
N TRP A 257 -8.72 4.25 8.48
CA TRP A 257 -8.68 5.09 9.67
C TRP A 257 -9.85 6.08 9.65
N ARG A 258 -10.55 6.16 10.77
CA ARG A 258 -11.73 7.03 10.87
C ARG A 258 -11.37 8.46 10.46
N GLY A 259 -12.18 9.06 9.57
CA GLY A 259 -11.97 10.41 9.06
C GLY A 259 -11.00 10.52 7.88
N ASN A 260 -10.23 9.48 7.56
CA ASN A 260 -9.31 9.49 6.42
C ASN A 260 -10.01 9.10 5.10
N THR A 261 -11.08 9.83 4.78
CA THR A 261 -11.79 9.67 3.51
C THR A 261 -11.75 10.98 2.73
N ILE A 262 -11.24 10.91 1.51
CA ILE A 262 -11.22 12.01 0.55
C ILE A 262 -12.42 11.82 -0.39
N PRO A 263 -13.44 12.71 -0.36
CA PRO A 263 -14.62 12.54 -1.22
C PRO A 263 -14.29 12.58 -2.72
N ALA A 264 -13.26 13.34 -3.10
CA ALA A 264 -12.82 13.46 -4.49
C ALA A 264 -11.98 12.26 -4.94
N PRO A 265 -11.95 11.94 -6.25
CA PRO A 265 -11.08 10.91 -6.78
C PRO A 265 -9.61 11.33 -6.76
N VAL A 266 -8.75 10.51 -6.16
CA VAL A 266 -7.28 10.68 -6.17
C VAL A 266 -6.69 9.75 -7.23
N ARG A 267 -6.64 10.23 -8.48
CA ARG A 267 -6.09 9.45 -9.62
C ARG A 267 -4.58 9.55 -9.69
N ALA A 268 -3.92 9.08 -8.63
CA ALA A 268 -2.47 9.02 -8.49
C ALA A 268 -2.08 7.76 -7.71
N GLY A 269 -0.80 7.38 -7.75
CA GLY A 269 -0.29 6.21 -7.06
C GLY A 269 -0.68 4.89 -7.74
N GLU A 270 -0.69 3.83 -6.97
CA GLU A 270 -0.90 2.48 -7.48
C GLU A 270 -2.35 2.20 -7.86
N LEU A 271 -2.52 1.56 -9.01
CA LEU A 271 -3.78 1.03 -9.51
C LEU A 271 -4.09 -0.34 -8.89
N TYR A 272 -5.37 -0.68 -8.84
CA TYR A 272 -5.83 -2.05 -8.57
C TYR A 272 -6.47 -2.62 -9.83
N LEU A 273 -5.78 -3.57 -10.46
CA LEU A 273 -6.22 -4.13 -11.74
C LEU A 273 -7.19 -5.31 -11.58
N GLY A 274 -7.53 -5.66 -10.35
CA GLY A 274 -8.32 -6.86 -10.07
C GLY A 274 -7.54 -8.14 -10.41
N GLY A 275 -7.48 -9.12 -9.54
CA GLY A 275 -6.71 -10.34 -9.82
C GLY A 275 -6.40 -11.14 -8.57
N GLY A 276 -6.72 -10.59 -7.44
CA GLY A 276 -6.80 -11.34 -6.19
C GLY A 276 -8.25 -11.45 -5.83
N LEU A 277 -8.77 -12.64 -5.83
CA LEU A 277 -10.02 -13.14 -5.24
C LEU A 277 -11.01 -12.09 -4.69
N ASP A 278 -12.30 -12.30 -4.95
CA ASP A 278 -13.42 -11.49 -4.47
C ASP A 278 -13.11 -10.76 -3.16
N ALA A 279 -13.16 -9.43 -3.21
CA ALA A 279 -12.90 -8.60 -2.04
C ALA A 279 -13.81 -9.07 -0.89
N PRO A 280 -13.27 -9.42 0.29
CA PRO A 280 -14.13 -9.74 1.41
C PRO A 280 -14.99 -8.52 1.70
N THR A 281 -16.31 -8.76 1.74
CA THR A 281 -17.28 -7.77 2.21
C THR A 281 -16.79 -7.25 3.57
N PRO A 282 -16.71 -5.93 3.80
CA PRO A 282 -16.33 -5.41 5.10
C PRO A 282 -17.27 -5.99 6.15
N GLN A 283 -16.76 -6.83 7.04
CA GLN A 283 -17.53 -7.27 8.21
C GLN A 283 -17.81 -6.00 9.02
N GLY A 284 -19.10 -5.68 9.09
CA GLY A 284 -19.60 -4.54 9.81
C GLY A 284 -19.08 -4.56 11.24
N THR A 285 -18.48 -3.48 11.66
CA THR A 285 -18.29 -3.19 13.07
C THR A 285 -19.67 -3.16 13.73
N ALA A 286 -19.93 -4.15 14.54
CA ALA A 286 -21.02 -4.10 15.52
C ALA A 286 -20.84 -2.86 16.44
N PRO A 287 -21.94 -2.32 16.98
CA PRO A 287 -22.06 -1.01 17.62
C PRO A 287 -21.21 -0.88 18.87
#